data_aa74965c7c43efe5d1f92de537d08799
#
_entry.id   aa74965c7c43efe5d1f92de537d08799
#
_cell.length_a   1.000
_cell.length_b   1.000
_cell.length_c   1.000
_cell.angle_alpha   90.00
_cell.angle_beta   90.00
_cell.angle_gamma   90.00
#
_symmetry.space_group_name_H-M   'P 1'
#
loop_
_entity.id
_entity.type
_entity.pdbx_description
1 polymer ?
#
loop_
_entity_poly.entity_id
_entity_poly.type
_entity_poly.pdbx_seq_one_letter_code
_entity_poly.pdbx_strand_id
1 'polypeptide(L)'
;MKKKNIFLTILCALCIISSCIVTSFYPNVSTATPTKLPETLEQNLTAFILAKKLEQDPKYEYITFEKDTPEDIQKDIKKGLDSSLSSAKNIFENDPNFFYTCDVNNKITSKQFNVNVKKKDTRYYDTLDSNTLNVTDNIVNLINYNSEKYYEYYGGTYYCDGKPFPGYTLHMPSDVVLTFYIPAVLNYDNTSLIDFLDLDADQYAYFFMTAFLICSAIIALYVFLNKYAYEKEAYIFRHVNNWLFEPAFILFLTIDALLASGTCILTTYSIEGTFLHILNRYHIELSQPIVYGVNILAWSITLFFIGLSVYWLKCQFTASVKDWFFHKTWIGKFILYFSNKVEQIISTDLSDEILKKYIIFSICLILILAFISLLNIPFFSFFIVVISLIGISVVGYKKIKNVQSQYQDILHMTEDLSSGNFENIKPADSGLFQSLNNNIYQIKDGSKPSLI
;
A
#
# COMPACT_ATOMS: atom_id res chain seq x y z
N MET A 1 -16.57 -9.94 -34.44
CA MET A 1 -15.55 -10.89 -33.94
C MET A 1 -14.11 -10.54 -34.32
N LYS A 2 -13.75 -10.34 -35.59
CA LYS A 2 -12.33 -10.07 -35.99
C LYS A 2 -11.68 -8.88 -35.28
N LYS A 3 -12.38 -7.75 -35.07
CA LYS A 3 -11.79 -6.54 -34.46
C LYS A 3 -11.54 -6.67 -32.95
N LYS A 4 -12.35 -7.46 -32.23
CA LYS A 4 -12.13 -7.77 -30.79
C LYS A 4 -10.90 -8.63 -30.58
N ASN A 5 -10.69 -9.62 -31.44
CA ASN A 5 -9.50 -10.47 -31.37
C ASN A 5 -8.23 -9.65 -31.62
N ILE A 6 -8.27 -8.69 -32.55
CA ILE A 6 -7.17 -7.77 -32.80
C ILE A 6 -6.84 -6.93 -31.55
N PHE A 7 -7.85 -6.39 -30.87
CA PHE A 7 -7.63 -5.62 -29.62
C PHE A 7 -6.92 -6.45 -28.55
N LEU A 8 -7.42 -7.65 -28.25
CA LEU A 8 -6.80 -8.54 -27.27
C LEU A 8 -5.40 -9.00 -27.67
N THR A 9 -5.19 -9.29 -28.96
CA THR A 9 -3.88 -9.67 -29.49
C THR A 9 -2.87 -8.53 -29.31
N ILE A 10 -3.25 -7.29 -29.62
CA ILE A 10 -2.37 -6.13 -29.42
C ILE A 10 -2.12 -5.90 -27.93
N LEU A 11 -3.13 -6.06 -27.08
CA LEU A 11 -2.96 -5.96 -25.62
C LEU A 11 -1.95 -6.98 -25.10
N CYS A 12 -2.08 -8.25 -25.51
CA CYS A 12 -1.10 -9.30 -25.18
C CYS A 12 0.31 -8.95 -25.67
N ALA A 13 0.43 -8.49 -26.93
CA ALA A 13 1.72 -8.10 -27.50
C ALA A 13 2.38 -6.95 -26.72
N LEU A 14 1.60 -5.93 -26.34
CA LEU A 14 2.09 -4.82 -25.51
C LEU A 14 2.56 -5.31 -24.14
N CYS A 15 1.82 -6.21 -23.48
CA CYS A 15 2.22 -6.79 -22.21
C CYS A 15 3.54 -7.56 -22.32
N ILE A 16 3.71 -8.40 -23.36
CA ILE A 16 4.94 -9.15 -23.58
C ILE A 16 6.12 -8.22 -23.87
N ILE A 17 5.95 -7.22 -24.74
CA ILE A 17 7.00 -6.26 -25.07
C ILE A 17 7.43 -5.48 -23.82
N SER A 18 6.47 -4.98 -23.04
CA SER A 18 6.75 -4.27 -21.78
C SER A 18 7.53 -5.16 -20.81
N SER A 19 7.13 -6.42 -20.68
CA SER A 19 7.79 -7.40 -19.82
C SER A 19 9.23 -7.70 -20.27
N CYS A 20 9.45 -7.85 -21.59
CA CYS A 20 10.79 -8.03 -22.15
C CYS A 20 11.68 -6.80 -21.88
N ILE A 21 11.12 -5.59 -22.01
CA ILE A 21 11.87 -4.36 -21.70
C ILE A 21 12.26 -4.33 -20.23
N VAL A 22 11.34 -4.58 -19.30
CA VAL A 22 11.63 -4.59 -17.87
C VAL A 22 12.70 -5.62 -17.51
N THR A 23 12.58 -6.85 -18.02
CA THR A 23 13.56 -7.92 -17.74
C THR A 23 14.92 -7.66 -18.38
N SER A 24 15.01 -6.89 -19.47
CA SER A 24 16.29 -6.51 -20.07
C SER A 24 17.15 -5.61 -19.17
N PHE A 25 16.56 -4.95 -18.18
CA PHE A 25 17.29 -4.16 -17.19
C PHE A 25 17.84 -4.97 -16.01
N TYR A 26 17.41 -6.22 -15.80
CA TYR A 26 17.85 -7.05 -14.67
C TYR A 26 19.37 -7.15 -14.53
N PRO A 27 20.14 -7.42 -15.58
CA PRO A 27 21.59 -7.46 -15.46
C PRO A 27 22.20 -6.13 -15.02
N ASN A 28 21.65 -5.01 -15.47
CA ASN A 28 22.17 -3.69 -15.11
C ASN A 28 21.87 -3.33 -13.66
N VAL A 29 20.71 -3.77 -13.15
CA VAL A 29 20.30 -3.55 -11.76
C VAL A 29 21.10 -4.44 -10.83
N SER A 30 21.35 -5.71 -11.17
CA SER A 30 22.15 -6.63 -10.36
C SER A 30 23.63 -6.28 -10.32
N THR A 31 24.15 -5.55 -11.31
CA THR A 31 25.55 -5.11 -11.39
C THR A 31 25.78 -3.70 -10.87
N ALA A 32 24.73 -2.99 -10.48
CA ALA A 32 24.87 -1.73 -9.73
C ALA A 32 25.44 -2.07 -8.37
N THR A 33 26.79 -2.08 -8.28
CA THR A 33 27.49 -2.19 -7.01
C THR A 33 27.07 -1.00 -6.15
N PRO A 34 26.58 -1.20 -4.92
CA PRO A 34 26.29 -0.11 -4.03
C PRO A 34 27.54 0.77 -3.92
N THR A 35 27.37 2.07 -4.10
CA THR A 35 28.47 3.04 -4.05
C THR A 35 28.97 3.25 -2.62
N LYS A 36 28.22 2.77 -1.63
CA LYS A 36 28.51 2.90 -0.21
C LYS A 36 28.18 1.58 0.50
N LEU A 37 29.03 1.21 1.46
CA LEU A 37 28.72 0.09 2.35
C LEU A 37 27.50 0.44 3.22
N PRO A 38 26.59 -0.53 3.48
CA PRO A 38 25.56 -0.35 4.49
C PRO A 38 26.18 0.00 5.84
N GLU A 39 25.55 0.91 6.56
CA GLU A 39 26.04 1.38 7.86
C GLU A 39 26.21 0.22 8.86
N THR A 40 25.25 -0.70 8.89
CA THR A 40 25.29 -1.90 9.72
C THR A 40 26.47 -2.82 9.37
N LEU A 41 26.77 -2.98 8.07
CA LEU A 41 27.92 -3.76 7.62
C LEU A 41 29.24 -3.07 7.98
N GLU A 42 29.34 -1.75 7.76
CA GLU A 42 30.53 -0.96 8.11
C GLU A 42 30.85 -1.03 9.61
N GLN A 43 29.83 -0.93 10.47
CA GLN A 43 29.95 -1.07 11.92
C GLN A 43 30.51 -2.45 12.31
N ASN A 44 29.95 -3.51 11.76
CA ASN A 44 30.40 -4.87 12.05
C ASN A 44 31.77 -5.18 11.48
N LEU A 45 32.14 -4.62 10.32
CA LEU A 45 33.51 -4.72 9.77
C LEU A 45 34.51 -3.97 10.63
N THR A 46 34.15 -2.84 11.20
CA THR A 46 34.96 -2.12 12.18
C THR A 46 35.23 -2.97 13.42
N ALA A 47 34.18 -3.62 13.96
CA ALA A 47 34.34 -4.57 15.06
C ALA A 47 35.22 -5.76 14.67
N PHE A 48 35.07 -6.27 13.44
CA PHE A 48 35.91 -7.36 12.94
C PHE A 48 37.41 -6.98 12.84
N ILE A 49 37.72 -5.78 12.35
CA ILE A 49 39.09 -5.25 12.28
C ILE A 49 39.73 -5.17 13.68
N LEU A 50 38.96 -4.63 14.67
CA LEU A 50 39.40 -4.61 16.07
C LEU A 50 39.63 -6.01 16.64
N ALA A 51 38.70 -6.94 16.36
CA ALA A 51 38.85 -8.33 16.80
C ALA A 51 40.10 -9.00 16.23
N LYS A 52 40.41 -8.74 14.95
CA LYS A 52 41.64 -9.25 14.29
C LYS A 52 42.91 -8.65 14.88
N LYS A 53 42.89 -7.38 15.24
CA LYS A 53 44.03 -6.76 15.97
C LYS A 53 44.22 -7.41 17.32
N LEU A 54 43.19 -7.58 18.11
CA LEU A 54 43.25 -8.20 19.45
C LEU A 54 43.68 -9.66 19.40
N GLU A 55 43.37 -10.39 18.34
CA GLU A 55 43.82 -11.75 18.12
C GLU A 55 45.36 -11.83 18.00
N GLN A 56 45.96 -10.83 17.37
CA GLN A 56 47.41 -10.77 17.18
C GLN A 56 48.16 -10.03 18.31
N ASP A 57 47.51 -9.05 18.91
CA ASP A 57 48.00 -8.24 20.01
C ASP A 57 46.96 -8.15 21.13
N PRO A 58 46.88 -9.16 22.02
CA PRO A 58 45.91 -9.18 23.12
C PRO A 58 46.07 -8.04 24.14
N LYS A 59 47.16 -7.30 24.10
CA LYS A 59 47.42 -6.17 24.98
C LYS A 59 47.04 -4.83 24.35
N TYR A 60 46.55 -4.84 23.13
CA TYR A 60 46.13 -3.61 22.46
C TYR A 60 44.98 -2.94 23.23
N GLU A 61 45.23 -1.68 23.62
CA GLU A 61 44.26 -0.88 24.37
C GLU A 61 43.33 -0.18 23.38
N TYR A 62 42.21 -0.82 23.06
CA TYR A 62 41.26 -0.35 22.07
C TYR A 62 40.23 0.63 22.63
N ILE A 63 40.11 0.76 23.98
CA ILE A 63 39.16 1.68 24.65
C ILE A 63 39.81 2.31 25.86
N THR A 64 39.68 3.61 25.98
CA THR A 64 40.03 4.37 27.22
C THR A 64 38.78 5.14 27.69
N PHE A 65 38.59 5.13 29.00
CA PHE A 65 37.48 5.87 29.62
C PHE A 65 37.97 7.22 30.12
N GLU A 66 37.09 8.23 30.00
CA GLU A 66 37.39 9.53 30.57
C GLU A 66 37.43 9.48 32.11
N LYS A 67 38.18 10.44 32.68
CA LYS A 67 38.28 10.56 34.13
C LYS A 67 36.88 10.74 34.73
N ASP A 68 36.65 10.05 35.84
CA ASP A 68 35.38 10.07 36.57
C ASP A 68 34.21 9.27 35.90
N THR A 69 34.45 8.48 34.86
CA THR A 69 33.45 7.53 34.36
C THR A 69 33.26 6.42 35.40
N PRO A 70 32.02 6.16 35.85
CA PRO A 70 31.68 5.15 36.85
C PRO A 70 32.17 3.76 36.46
N GLU A 71 32.72 3.00 37.40
CA GLU A 71 33.32 1.66 37.14
C GLU A 71 32.29 0.64 36.62
N ASP A 72 31.04 0.74 37.05
CA ASP A 72 29.95 -0.12 36.58
C ASP A 72 29.62 0.14 35.11
N ILE A 73 29.63 1.41 34.67
CA ILE A 73 29.49 1.81 33.28
C ILE A 73 30.68 1.33 32.45
N GLN A 74 31.92 1.51 32.95
CA GLN A 74 33.11 1.04 32.22
C GLN A 74 33.06 -0.48 31.98
N LYS A 75 32.68 -1.26 33.02
CA LYS A 75 32.54 -2.72 32.90
C LYS A 75 31.45 -3.16 31.93
N ASP A 76 30.31 -2.49 31.94
CA ASP A 76 29.18 -2.83 31.06
C ASP A 76 29.51 -2.51 29.60
N ILE A 77 30.05 -1.33 29.32
CA ILE A 77 30.51 -0.94 27.97
C ILE A 77 31.56 -1.92 27.46
N LYS A 78 32.55 -2.25 28.28
CA LYS A 78 33.61 -3.19 27.87
C LYS A 78 33.07 -4.58 27.58
N LYS A 79 32.15 -5.08 28.42
CA LYS A 79 31.45 -6.36 28.24
C LYS A 79 30.64 -6.37 26.93
N GLY A 80 29.86 -5.30 26.67
CA GLY A 80 29.09 -5.15 25.48
C GLY A 80 29.95 -5.15 24.22
N LEU A 81 31.06 -4.38 24.24
CA LEU A 81 31.95 -4.28 23.10
C LEU A 81 32.75 -5.59 22.86
N ASP A 82 33.28 -6.24 23.90
CA ASP A 82 33.97 -7.52 23.78
C ASP A 82 33.07 -8.62 23.19
N SER A 83 31.80 -8.62 23.59
CA SER A 83 30.79 -9.53 23.03
C SER A 83 30.53 -9.24 21.54
N SER A 84 30.44 -7.97 21.16
CA SER A 84 30.22 -7.56 19.77
C SER A 84 31.44 -7.86 18.90
N LEU A 85 32.65 -7.66 19.40
CA LEU A 85 33.91 -8.04 18.72
C LEU A 85 33.96 -9.56 18.46
N SER A 86 33.62 -10.35 19.46
CA SER A 86 33.57 -11.82 19.36
C SER A 86 32.49 -12.28 18.37
N SER A 87 31.32 -11.63 18.39
CA SER A 87 30.24 -11.92 17.47
C SER A 87 30.61 -11.59 16.03
N ALA A 88 31.16 -10.39 15.77
CA ALA A 88 31.59 -9.97 14.44
C ALA A 88 32.68 -10.92 13.90
N LYS A 89 33.66 -11.32 14.73
CA LYS A 89 34.67 -12.31 14.35
C LYS A 89 34.01 -13.62 13.92
N ASN A 90 33.12 -14.16 14.74
CA ASN A 90 32.45 -15.44 14.46
C ASN A 90 31.64 -15.39 13.17
N ILE A 91 30.88 -14.30 12.95
CA ILE A 91 30.09 -14.09 11.76
C ILE A 91 30.97 -14.10 10.52
N PHE A 92 31.93 -13.19 10.41
CA PHE A 92 32.73 -13.03 9.19
C PHE A 92 33.67 -14.20 8.91
N GLU A 93 34.18 -14.88 9.93
CA GLU A 93 35.02 -16.06 9.75
C GLU A 93 34.23 -17.29 9.27
N ASN A 94 32.96 -17.43 9.67
CA ASN A 94 32.18 -18.62 9.37
C ASN A 94 31.18 -18.41 8.21
N ASP A 95 30.84 -17.17 7.85
CA ASP A 95 29.87 -16.91 6.80
C ASP A 95 30.35 -17.38 5.43
N PRO A 96 29.57 -18.16 4.69
CA PRO A 96 29.96 -18.72 3.39
C PRO A 96 30.09 -17.66 2.28
N ASN A 97 29.58 -16.44 2.49
CA ASN A 97 29.62 -15.37 1.51
C ASN A 97 30.65 -14.30 1.78
N PHE A 98 31.43 -14.41 2.86
CA PHE A 98 32.42 -13.42 3.19
C PHE A 98 33.83 -13.97 2.94
N PHE A 99 34.53 -13.35 2.00
CA PHE A 99 35.87 -13.72 1.60
C PHE A 99 36.80 -12.54 1.84
N TYR A 100 37.91 -12.77 2.58
CA TYR A 100 38.78 -11.68 2.98
C TYR A 100 40.25 -12.03 3.07
N THR A 101 41.09 -11.00 2.96
CA THR A 101 42.46 -10.96 3.47
C THR A 101 42.56 -9.83 4.47
N CYS A 102 43.13 -10.12 5.62
CA CYS A 102 43.40 -9.14 6.67
C CYS A 102 44.88 -9.13 6.96
N ASP A 103 45.51 -8.01 6.70
CA ASP A 103 46.90 -7.76 7.05
C ASP A 103 46.95 -6.98 8.37
N VAL A 104 47.57 -7.54 9.38
CA VAL A 104 47.80 -6.91 10.66
C VAL A 104 49.30 -6.91 10.90
N ASN A 105 49.93 -5.76 10.78
CA ASN A 105 51.37 -5.60 11.05
C ASN A 105 52.25 -6.58 10.22
N ASN A 106 51.97 -6.69 8.91
CA ASN A 106 52.59 -7.63 7.94
C ASN A 106 52.34 -9.13 8.23
N LYS A 107 51.36 -9.46 9.08
CA LYS A 107 50.87 -10.82 9.23
C LYS A 107 49.52 -10.94 8.52
N ILE A 108 49.49 -11.67 7.41
CA ILE A 108 48.32 -11.85 6.60
C ILE A 108 47.53 -13.07 7.07
N THR A 109 46.23 -12.84 7.37
CA THR A 109 45.24 -13.90 7.55
C THR A 109 44.26 -13.83 6.40
N SER A 110 43.84 -14.96 5.85
CA SER A 110 42.94 -14.98 4.72
C SER A 110 41.92 -16.10 4.85
N LYS A 111 40.72 -15.87 4.31
CA LYS A 111 39.66 -16.87 4.16
C LYS A 111 39.27 -16.96 2.68
N GLN A 112 39.78 -17.99 2.00
CA GLN A 112 39.43 -18.34 0.61
C GLN A 112 39.38 -17.16 -0.38
N PHE A 113 40.16 -16.11 -0.13
CA PHE A 113 40.14 -14.88 -0.93
C PHE A 113 40.78 -15.15 -2.31
N ASN A 114 40.01 -14.90 -3.36
CA ASN A 114 40.46 -15.03 -4.74
C ASN A 114 40.88 -13.65 -5.29
N VAL A 115 42.18 -13.43 -5.46
CA VAL A 115 42.74 -12.16 -5.99
C VAL A 115 42.23 -11.82 -7.40
N ASN A 116 41.82 -12.82 -8.16
CA ASN A 116 41.37 -12.66 -9.56
C ASN A 116 39.87 -12.41 -9.70
N VAL A 117 39.13 -12.23 -8.59
CA VAL A 117 37.68 -11.91 -8.65
C VAL A 117 37.47 -10.56 -9.32
N LYS A 118 36.64 -10.54 -10.32
CA LYS A 118 36.28 -9.28 -11.00
C LYS A 118 35.22 -8.55 -10.17
N LYS A 119 35.36 -7.24 -9.99
CA LYS A 119 34.38 -6.41 -9.27
C LYS A 119 32.94 -6.60 -9.78
N LYS A 120 32.74 -6.88 -11.06
CA LYS A 120 31.42 -7.14 -11.63
C LYS A 120 30.74 -8.42 -11.15
N ASP A 121 31.51 -9.36 -10.60
CA ASP A 121 31.03 -10.64 -10.10
C ASP A 121 30.84 -10.59 -8.56
N THR A 122 31.01 -9.41 -7.98
CA THR A 122 30.87 -9.16 -6.53
C THR A 122 29.77 -8.14 -6.27
N ARG A 123 29.08 -8.30 -5.16
CA ARG A 123 28.12 -7.32 -4.64
C ARG A 123 28.85 -6.18 -3.96
N TYR A 124 29.84 -6.54 -3.14
CA TYR A 124 30.76 -5.62 -2.50
C TYR A 124 32.17 -6.11 -2.74
N TYR A 125 33.07 -5.20 -3.05
CA TYR A 125 34.52 -5.42 -3.10
C TYR A 125 35.16 -4.13 -2.63
N ASP A 126 35.79 -4.18 -1.46
CA ASP A 126 36.42 -3.00 -0.88
C ASP A 126 37.68 -3.34 -0.10
N THR A 127 38.49 -2.31 0.16
CA THR A 127 39.65 -2.37 1.00
C THR A 127 39.54 -1.29 2.07
N LEU A 128 39.36 -1.73 3.30
CA LEU A 128 39.26 -0.86 4.46
C LEU A 128 40.63 -0.75 5.12
N ASP A 129 41.15 0.46 5.16
CA ASP A 129 42.34 0.81 5.97
C ASP A 129 41.83 1.36 7.31
N SER A 130 42.26 0.74 8.39
CA SER A 130 41.88 1.14 9.74
C SER A 130 42.19 2.60 10.07
N ASN A 131 43.17 3.22 9.39
CA ASN A 131 43.50 4.65 9.54
C ASN A 131 42.41 5.58 8.97
N THR A 132 41.60 5.10 8.05
CA THR A 132 40.61 5.92 7.35
C THR A 132 39.18 5.72 7.88
N LEU A 133 38.99 4.76 8.80
CA LEU A 133 37.68 4.47 9.38
C LEU A 133 37.31 5.54 10.41
N ASN A 134 36.16 6.18 10.19
CA ASN A 134 35.59 7.16 11.12
C ASN A 134 34.72 6.46 12.17
N VAL A 135 35.26 6.32 13.38
CA VAL A 135 34.76 5.35 14.38
C VAL A 135 33.78 5.97 15.40
N THR A 136 33.67 7.30 15.43
CA THR A 136 33.03 7.98 16.58
C THR A 136 31.54 7.78 16.75
N ASP A 137 30.76 7.64 15.65
CA ASP A 137 29.31 7.60 15.75
C ASP A 137 28.70 6.18 15.68
N ASN A 138 29.46 5.23 15.15
CA ASN A 138 28.92 3.92 14.76
C ASN A 138 29.00 2.83 15.83
N ILE A 139 29.78 3.04 16.90
CA ILE A 139 30.09 1.97 17.87
C ILE A 139 29.10 1.91 19.03
N VAL A 140 28.38 2.99 19.31
CA VAL A 140 27.33 2.99 20.35
C VAL A 140 26.30 1.89 20.12
N ASN A 141 25.93 1.66 18.86
CA ASN A 141 24.99 0.59 18.51
C ASN A 141 25.57 -0.80 18.78
N LEU A 142 26.87 -1.01 18.54
CA LEU A 142 27.53 -2.28 18.86
C LEU A 142 27.60 -2.54 20.36
N ILE A 143 27.77 -1.50 21.17
CA ILE A 143 27.76 -1.60 22.64
C ILE A 143 26.34 -1.98 23.10
N ASN A 144 25.32 -1.28 22.63
CA ASN A 144 23.93 -1.49 23.02
C ASN A 144 23.41 -2.89 22.74
N TYR A 145 23.93 -3.55 21.70
CA TYR A 145 23.44 -4.88 21.32
C TYR A 145 23.65 -5.95 22.41
N ASN A 146 24.69 -5.79 23.25
CA ASN A 146 25.07 -6.78 24.27
C ASN A 146 25.28 -6.19 25.68
N SER A 147 25.02 -4.91 25.89
CA SER A 147 25.10 -4.26 27.20
C SER A 147 23.79 -4.42 27.98
N GLU A 148 23.89 -4.33 29.33
CA GLU A 148 22.72 -4.36 30.21
C GLU A 148 22.04 -2.98 30.28
N LYS A 149 22.77 -1.90 29.95
CA LYS A 149 22.32 -0.52 29.97
C LYS A 149 22.21 0.01 28.54
N TYR A 150 21.38 1.03 28.34
CA TYR A 150 21.21 1.69 27.04
C TYR A 150 22.09 2.93 26.93
N TYR A 151 22.92 2.97 25.90
CA TYR A 151 23.86 4.06 25.64
C TYR A 151 23.46 4.87 24.42
N GLU A 152 23.63 6.18 24.52
CA GLU A 152 23.37 7.13 23.45
C GLU A 152 24.52 8.14 23.35
N TYR A 153 24.76 8.63 22.14
CA TYR A 153 25.65 9.75 21.89
C TYR A 153 24.87 10.82 21.11
N TYR A 154 24.69 11.96 21.73
CA TYR A 154 23.93 13.06 21.13
C TYR A 154 24.53 14.42 21.49
N GLY A 155 24.72 15.30 20.47
CA GLY A 155 25.22 16.65 20.68
C GLY A 155 26.61 16.74 21.37
N GLY A 156 27.49 15.74 21.16
CA GLY A 156 28.83 15.71 21.77
C GLY A 156 28.86 15.14 23.18
N THR A 157 27.75 14.61 23.69
CA THR A 157 27.64 14.07 25.05
C THR A 157 27.19 12.62 25.03
N TYR A 158 27.81 11.79 25.88
CA TYR A 158 27.38 10.40 26.10
C TYR A 158 26.33 10.30 27.20
N TYR A 159 25.35 9.45 26.98
CA TYR A 159 24.27 9.16 27.93
C TYR A 159 24.21 7.67 28.22
N CYS A 160 23.88 7.33 29.46
CA CYS A 160 23.58 5.98 29.92
C CYS A 160 22.21 6.01 30.61
N ASP A 161 21.23 5.30 30.08
CA ASP A 161 19.82 5.32 30.53
C ASP A 161 19.28 6.74 30.70
N GLY A 162 19.59 7.62 29.73
CA GLY A 162 19.18 9.02 29.70
C GLY A 162 19.96 9.94 30.68
N LYS A 163 21.01 9.46 31.36
CA LYS A 163 21.86 10.28 32.22
C LYS A 163 23.22 10.51 31.55
N PRO A 164 23.73 11.76 31.50
CA PRO A 164 25.03 12.05 30.94
C PRO A 164 26.16 11.42 31.79
N PHE A 165 27.18 10.96 31.10
CA PHE A 165 28.43 10.50 31.73
C PHE A 165 29.64 11.02 30.95
N PRO A 166 30.87 11.03 31.54
CA PRO A 166 32.05 11.61 30.88
C PRO A 166 32.37 11.04 29.50
N GLY A 167 32.21 9.72 29.32
CA GLY A 167 32.41 9.11 28.02
C GLY A 167 33.61 8.16 27.94
N TYR A 168 33.91 7.79 26.70
CA TYR A 168 35.05 6.93 26.35
C TYR A 168 35.61 7.31 25.01
N THR A 169 36.85 6.92 24.75
CA THR A 169 37.50 7.05 23.45
C THR A 169 37.89 5.66 22.94
N LEU A 170 37.52 5.36 21.70
CA LEU A 170 37.91 4.16 21.00
C LEU A 170 39.17 4.44 20.18
N HIS A 171 40.13 3.52 20.27
CA HIS A 171 41.37 3.58 19.54
C HIS A 171 41.37 2.54 18.42
N MET A 172 41.26 3.01 17.18
CA MET A 172 41.45 2.13 16.03
C MET A 172 42.92 1.85 15.80
N PRO A 173 43.28 0.59 15.46
CA PRO A 173 44.64 0.27 15.09
C PRO A 173 45.03 1.02 13.80
N SER A 174 46.30 1.41 13.70
CA SER A 174 46.82 2.08 12.48
C SER A 174 47.51 1.11 11.50
N ASP A 175 47.53 -0.17 11.83
CA ASP A 175 48.32 -1.20 11.16
C ASP A 175 47.44 -2.37 10.61
N VAL A 176 46.16 -2.15 10.40
CA VAL A 176 45.22 -3.17 9.87
C VAL A 176 44.65 -2.76 8.54
N VAL A 177 44.84 -3.62 7.54
CA VAL A 177 44.20 -3.46 6.22
C VAL A 177 43.34 -4.69 5.93
N LEU A 178 42.04 -4.49 5.75
CA LEU A 178 41.09 -5.52 5.43
C LEU A 178 40.65 -5.36 3.97
N THR A 179 40.98 -6.33 3.12
CA THR A 179 40.42 -6.42 1.78
C THR A 179 39.41 -7.56 1.76
N PHE A 180 38.21 -7.30 1.34
CA PHE A 180 37.15 -8.30 1.31
C PHE A 180 36.30 -8.19 0.07
N TYR A 181 35.56 -9.26 -0.24
CA TYR A 181 34.45 -9.23 -1.18
C TYR A 181 33.32 -10.11 -0.72
N ILE A 182 32.12 -9.72 -1.17
CA ILE A 182 30.88 -10.47 -1.04
C ILE A 182 30.40 -10.78 -2.45
N PRO A 183 30.15 -12.04 -2.83
CA PRO A 183 29.74 -12.40 -4.20
C PRO A 183 28.38 -11.79 -4.53
N ALA A 184 28.15 -11.54 -5.82
CA ALA A 184 26.88 -11.03 -6.32
C ALA A 184 25.73 -12.02 -6.06
N VAL A 185 26.02 -13.32 -6.17
CA VAL A 185 25.08 -14.41 -5.85
C VAL A 185 25.42 -14.95 -4.47
N LEU A 186 24.52 -14.78 -3.52
CA LEU A 186 24.70 -15.20 -2.13
C LEU A 186 24.32 -16.68 -1.94
N ASN A 187 25.08 -17.36 -1.09
CA ASN A 187 24.68 -18.64 -0.54
C ASN A 187 23.87 -18.40 0.75
N TYR A 188 22.59 -18.74 0.73
CA TYR A 188 21.67 -18.50 1.84
C TYR A 188 21.74 -19.59 2.93
N ASP A 189 22.55 -20.64 2.74
CA ASP A 189 22.72 -21.68 3.75
C ASP A 189 23.67 -21.20 4.85
N ASN A 190 23.17 -21.10 6.08
CA ASN A 190 23.93 -20.73 7.27
C ASN A 190 24.66 -19.37 7.17
N THR A 191 24.06 -18.38 6.54
CA THR A 191 24.62 -17.03 6.46
C THR A 191 23.94 -16.10 7.48
N SER A 192 24.75 -15.40 8.26
CA SER A 192 24.33 -14.30 9.12
C SER A 192 24.61 -12.94 8.48
N LEU A 193 25.32 -12.94 7.36
CA LEU A 193 25.72 -11.70 6.68
C LEU A 193 24.52 -10.96 6.07
N ILE A 194 23.46 -11.68 5.69
CA ILE A 194 22.27 -11.10 5.09
C ILE A 194 21.63 -10.05 5.99
N ASP A 195 21.68 -10.23 7.31
CA ASP A 195 21.09 -9.29 8.28
C ASP A 195 21.84 -7.94 8.31
N PHE A 196 23.10 -7.92 7.83
CA PHE A 196 23.94 -6.72 7.76
C PHE A 196 24.02 -6.12 6.36
N LEU A 197 23.72 -6.93 5.36
CA LEU A 197 23.48 -6.43 4.03
C LEU A 197 22.07 -5.83 4.12
N ASP A 198 21.96 -4.51 4.30
CA ASP A 198 20.78 -3.81 3.84
C ASP A 198 20.66 -4.19 2.36
N LEU A 199 20.04 -5.35 2.15
CA LEU A 199 19.67 -5.75 0.82
C LEU A 199 18.85 -4.58 0.35
N ASP A 200 19.39 -3.82 -0.59
CA ASP A 200 18.72 -2.68 -1.22
C ASP A 200 17.45 -3.15 -1.96
N ALA A 201 16.69 -4.01 -1.27
CA ALA A 201 15.33 -4.39 -1.64
C ALA A 201 14.52 -3.13 -1.95
N ASP A 202 14.81 -2.04 -1.24
CA ASP A 202 14.19 -0.75 -1.49
C ASP A 202 14.60 -0.16 -2.84
N GLN A 203 15.86 -0.19 -3.24
CA GLN A 203 16.28 0.37 -4.55
C GLN A 203 15.69 -0.44 -5.71
N TYR A 204 15.72 -1.77 -5.62
CA TYR A 204 15.08 -2.63 -6.62
C TYR A 204 13.56 -2.47 -6.59
N ALA A 205 12.97 -2.39 -5.41
CA ALA A 205 11.54 -2.16 -5.24
C ALA A 205 11.11 -0.85 -5.89
N TYR A 206 11.81 0.27 -5.65
CA TYR A 206 11.50 1.56 -6.28
C TYR A 206 11.62 1.50 -7.80
N PHE A 207 12.67 0.89 -8.33
CA PHE A 207 12.83 0.74 -9.79
C PHE A 207 11.67 -0.04 -10.39
N PHE A 208 11.34 -1.21 -9.81
CA PHE A 208 10.28 -2.05 -10.34
C PHE A 208 8.89 -1.48 -10.11
N MET A 209 8.63 -0.82 -8.98
CA MET A 209 7.39 -0.07 -8.79
C MET A 209 7.23 1.03 -9.84
N THR A 210 8.28 1.76 -10.14
CA THR A 210 8.25 2.81 -11.18
C THR A 210 8.02 2.20 -12.57
N ALA A 211 8.73 1.15 -12.92
CA ALA A 211 8.55 0.43 -14.18
C ALA A 211 7.13 -0.15 -14.30
N PHE A 212 6.61 -0.71 -13.23
CA PHE A 212 5.25 -1.23 -13.14
C PHE A 212 4.20 -0.14 -13.38
N LEU A 213 4.34 1.01 -12.72
CA LEU A 213 3.43 2.15 -12.90
C LEU A 213 3.46 2.67 -14.35
N ILE A 214 4.64 2.81 -14.94
CA ILE A 214 4.79 3.26 -16.34
C ILE A 214 4.14 2.27 -17.30
N CYS A 215 4.44 0.98 -17.17
CA CYS A 215 3.86 -0.07 -18.04
C CYS A 215 2.33 -0.14 -17.87
N SER A 216 1.84 -0.10 -16.64
CA SER A 216 0.41 -0.10 -16.34
C SER A 216 -0.29 1.12 -16.92
N ALA A 217 0.33 2.31 -16.85
CA ALA A 217 -0.19 3.54 -17.44
C ALA A 217 -0.28 3.45 -18.99
N ILE A 218 0.74 2.89 -19.64
CA ILE A 218 0.75 2.69 -21.10
C ILE A 218 -0.39 1.74 -21.50
N ILE A 219 -0.56 0.64 -20.78
CA ILE A 219 -1.62 -0.34 -21.04
C ILE A 219 -3.00 0.27 -20.79
N ALA A 220 -3.17 1.00 -19.70
CA ALA A 220 -4.40 1.70 -19.38
C ALA A 220 -4.75 2.71 -20.49
N LEU A 221 -3.79 3.51 -20.92
CA LEU A 221 -3.95 4.47 -22.02
C LEU A 221 -4.38 3.77 -23.33
N TYR A 222 -3.72 2.67 -23.69
CA TYR A 222 -4.11 1.87 -24.85
C TYR A 222 -5.56 1.41 -24.76
N VAL A 223 -5.97 0.86 -23.60
CA VAL A 223 -7.36 0.40 -23.37
C VAL A 223 -8.34 1.57 -23.44
N PHE A 224 -8.03 2.72 -22.84
CA PHE A 224 -8.90 3.89 -22.85
C PHE A 224 -9.05 4.52 -24.23
N LEU A 225 -7.99 4.60 -25.02
CA LEU A 225 -8.03 5.18 -26.36
C LEU A 225 -8.70 4.25 -27.38
N ASN A 226 -8.74 2.94 -27.14
CA ASN A 226 -9.27 2.00 -28.08
C ASN A 226 -10.81 1.98 -28.04
N LYS A 227 -11.47 2.38 -29.14
CA LYS A 227 -12.94 2.42 -29.23
C LYS A 227 -13.61 1.06 -29.13
N TYR A 228 -12.91 -0.02 -29.47
CA TYR A 228 -13.45 -1.38 -29.43
C TYR A 228 -13.58 -1.95 -28.00
N ALA A 229 -12.97 -1.30 -27.02
CA ALA A 229 -13.16 -1.61 -25.63
C ALA A 229 -14.52 -1.15 -25.07
N TYR A 230 -15.40 -0.52 -25.87
CA TYR A 230 -16.74 -0.09 -25.43
C TYR A 230 -17.86 -1.10 -25.69
N GLU A 231 -17.59 -2.22 -26.34
CA GLU A 231 -18.65 -3.17 -26.62
C GLU A 231 -19.08 -3.92 -25.36
N LYS A 232 -20.32 -3.65 -24.89
CA LYS A 232 -20.96 -4.22 -23.68
C LYS A 232 -20.98 -5.76 -23.61
N GLU A 233 -20.73 -6.45 -24.69
CA GLU A 233 -20.86 -7.89 -24.82
C GLU A 233 -19.53 -8.65 -24.78
N ALA A 234 -18.51 -8.13 -24.07
CA ALA A 234 -17.32 -8.93 -23.85
C ALA A 234 -17.72 -10.18 -23.04
N TYR A 235 -17.71 -11.34 -23.71
CA TYR A 235 -18.08 -12.64 -23.11
C TYR A 235 -17.36 -12.90 -21.78
N ILE A 236 -16.10 -12.42 -21.67
CA ILE A 236 -15.25 -12.54 -20.49
C ILE A 236 -15.92 -11.91 -19.25
N PHE A 237 -16.63 -10.79 -19.41
CA PHE A 237 -17.21 -10.06 -18.29
C PHE A 237 -18.72 -10.24 -18.13
N ARG A 238 -19.34 -11.11 -18.93
CA ARG A 238 -20.81 -11.27 -18.95
C ARG A 238 -21.39 -11.56 -17.55
N HIS A 239 -20.73 -12.41 -16.79
CA HIS A 239 -21.16 -12.74 -15.42
C HIS A 239 -20.83 -11.62 -14.43
N VAL A 240 -19.62 -11.05 -14.51
CA VAL A 240 -19.15 -10.00 -13.59
C VAL A 240 -19.89 -8.68 -13.81
N ASN A 241 -20.32 -8.39 -15.04
CA ASN A 241 -21.10 -7.20 -15.35
C ASN A 241 -22.49 -7.17 -14.68
N ASN A 242 -22.99 -8.32 -14.23
CA ASN A 242 -24.23 -8.41 -13.49
C ASN A 242 -24.04 -8.18 -11.97
N TRP A 243 -22.81 -8.16 -11.50
CA TRP A 243 -22.49 -7.89 -10.12
C TRP A 243 -22.63 -6.40 -9.81
N LEU A 244 -22.74 -6.09 -8.54
CA LEU A 244 -22.58 -4.71 -8.09
C LEU A 244 -21.15 -4.25 -8.34
N PHE A 245 -21.00 -2.96 -8.58
CA PHE A 245 -19.71 -2.38 -8.94
C PHE A 245 -18.66 -2.58 -7.83
N GLU A 246 -19.03 -2.30 -6.57
CA GLU A 246 -18.09 -2.31 -5.45
C GLU A 246 -17.45 -3.69 -5.21
N PRO A 247 -18.20 -4.80 -5.06
CA PRO A 247 -17.57 -6.12 -4.86
C PRO A 247 -16.77 -6.57 -6.08
N ALA A 248 -17.21 -6.25 -7.31
CA ALA A 248 -16.44 -6.56 -8.50
C ALA A 248 -15.15 -5.75 -8.56
N PHE A 249 -15.19 -4.46 -8.24
CA PHE A 249 -14.03 -3.57 -8.20
C PHE A 249 -13.01 -4.04 -7.15
N ILE A 250 -13.48 -4.38 -5.93
CA ILE A 250 -12.61 -4.92 -4.87
C ILE A 250 -11.95 -6.23 -5.32
N LEU A 251 -12.70 -7.12 -5.98
CA LEU A 251 -12.15 -8.39 -6.49
C LEU A 251 -11.03 -8.14 -7.50
N PHE A 252 -11.26 -7.28 -8.51
CA PHE A 252 -10.22 -6.96 -9.51
C PHE A 252 -9.01 -6.30 -8.87
N LEU A 253 -9.22 -5.33 -7.98
CA LEU A 253 -8.14 -4.66 -7.26
C LEU A 253 -7.32 -5.64 -6.41
N THR A 254 -7.97 -6.59 -5.74
CA THR A 254 -7.30 -7.61 -4.94
C THR A 254 -6.47 -8.56 -5.80
N ILE A 255 -7.01 -9.02 -6.94
CA ILE A 255 -6.27 -9.88 -7.87
C ILE A 255 -5.07 -9.14 -8.44
N ASP A 256 -5.25 -7.90 -8.90
CA ASP A 256 -4.17 -7.08 -9.46
C ASP A 256 -3.06 -6.83 -8.42
N ALA A 257 -3.42 -6.53 -7.16
CA ALA A 257 -2.47 -6.34 -6.07
C ALA A 257 -1.70 -7.62 -5.73
N LEU A 258 -2.37 -8.78 -5.69
CA LEU A 258 -1.72 -10.07 -5.44
C LEU A 258 -0.76 -10.46 -6.59
N LEU A 259 -1.17 -10.25 -7.83
CA LEU A 259 -0.32 -10.53 -8.99
C LEU A 259 0.88 -9.58 -9.02
N ALA A 260 0.67 -8.29 -8.76
CA ALA A 260 1.73 -7.30 -8.73
C ALA A 260 2.76 -7.60 -7.64
N SER A 261 2.31 -7.86 -6.40
CA SER A 261 3.21 -8.20 -5.29
C SER A 261 3.98 -9.50 -5.55
N GLY A 262 3.30 -10.53 -6.02
CA GLY A 262 3.94 -11.81 -6.38
C GLY A 262 4.98 -11.65 -7.49
N THR A 263 4.69 -10.83 -8.51
CA THR A 263 5.64 -10.55 -9.60
C THR A 263 6.85 -9.75 -9.10
N CYS A 264 6.64 -8.75 -8.21
CA CYS A 264 7.75 -8.00 -7.60
C CYS A 264 8.65 -8.91 -6.76
N ILE A 265 8.09 -9.78 -5.91
CA ILE A 265 8.85 -10.74 -5.11
C ILE A 265 9.65 -11.68 -6.02
N LEU A 266 9.01 -12.26 -7.05
CA LEU A 266 9.69 -13.13 -8.00
C LEU A 266 10.84 -12.42 -8.71
N THR A 267 10.65 -11.15 -9.07
CA THR A 267 11.65 -10.32 -9.72
C THR A 267 12.85 -10.10 -8.80
N THR A 268 12.61 -9.67 -7.56
CA THR A 268 13.66 -9.46 -6.56
C THR A 268 14.46 -10.75 -6.34
N TYR A 269 13.79 -11.87 -6.09
CA TYR A 269 14.45 -13.17 -5.89
C TYR A 269 15.22 -13.66 -7.12
N SER A 270 14.75 -13.31 -8.32
CA SER A 270 15.45 -13.69 -9.56
C SER A 270 16.72 -12.87 -9.78
N ILE A 271 16.72 -11.59 -9.39
CA ILE A 271 17.89 -10.71 -9.50
C ILE A 271 18.93 -11.05 -8.44
N GLU A 272 18.51 -11.32 -7.24
CA GLU A 272 19.38 -11.71 -6.12
C GLU A 272 19.96 -13.12 -6.29
N GLY A 273 19.41 -13.94 -7.18
CA GLY A 273 19.78 -15.36 -7.33
C GLY A 273 19.11 -16.30 -6.32
N THR A 274 18.37 -15.76 -5.36
CA THR A 274 17.63 -16.53 -4.33
C THR A 274 16.67 -17.53 -4.96
N PHE A 275 16.01 -17.16 -6.04
CA PHE A 275 15.07 -18.03 -6.76
C PHE A 275 15.77 -19.30 -7.28
N LEU A 276 16.94 -19.16 -7.89
CA LEU A 276 17.75 -20.31 -8.36
C LEU A 276 18.23 -21.15 -7.18
N HIS A 277 18.66 -20.52 -6.10
CA HIS A 277 19.12 -21.22 -4.92
C HIS A 277 17.99 -22.08 -4.28
N ILE A 278 16.79 -21.51 -4.13
CA ILE A 278 15.62 -22.25 -3.62
C ILE A 278 15.32 -23.47 -4.52
N LEU A 279 15.34 -23.32 -5.83
CA LEU A 279 15.07 -24.39 -6.78
C LEU A 279 16.16 -25.48 -6.72
N ASN A 280 17.42 -25.10 -6.64
CA ASN A 280 18.55 -26.03 -6.51
C ASN A 280 18.45 -26.88 -5.23
N ARG A 281 17.92 -26.32 -4.14
CA ARG A 281 17.64 -27.07 -2.89
C ARG A 281 16.62 -28.21 -3.10
N TYR A 282 15.71 -28.03 -4.07
CA TYR A 282 14.75 -29.07 -4.47
C TYR A 282 15.24 -29.91 -5.67
N HIS A 283 16.55 -29.87 -5.99
CA HIS A 283 17.17 -30.57 -7.13
C HIS A 283 16.61 -30.16 -8.50
N ILE A 284 16.13 -28.93 -8.62
CA ILE A 284 15.63 -28.35 -9.86
C ILE A 284 16.69 -27.36 -10.37
N GLU A 285 17.52 -27.82 -11.31
CA GLU A 285 18.52 -26.98 -11.95
C GLU A 285 17.90 -26.21 -13.12
N LEU A 286 17.73 -24.91 -12.98
CA LEU A 286 17.30 -24.03 -14.06
C LEU A 286 18.44 -23.13 -14.53
N SER A 287 18.53 -22.94 -15.86
CA SER A 287 19.45 -21.96 -16.41
C SER A 287 18.90 -20.53 -16.26
N GLN A 288 19.79 -19.56 -16.15
CA GLN A 288 19.44 -18.13 -16.04
C GLN A 288 18.44 -17.64 -17.12
N PRO A 289 18.57 -18.03 -18.41
CA PRO A 289 17.58 -17.66 -19.42
C PRO A 289 16.17 -18.16 -19.14
N ILE A 290 16.03 -19.34 -18.51
CA ILE A 290 14.71 -19.88 -18.14
C ILE A 290 14.10 -19.03 -17.01
N VAL A 291 14.89 -18.61 -16.03
CA VAL A 291 14.45 -17.72 -14.95
C VAL A 291 13.94 -16.39 -15.51
N TYR A 292 14.66 -15.81 -16.48
CA TYR A 292 14.19 -14.60 -17.16
C TYR A 292 12.89 -14.84 -17.94
N GLY A 293 12.76 -16.01 -18.60
CA GLY A 293 11.52 -16.42 -19.25
C GLY A 293 10.33 -16.51 -18.30
N VAL A 294 10.52 -17.06 -17.09
CA VAL A 294 9.50 -17.11 -16.04
C VAL A 294 9.11 -15.70 -15.59
N ASN A 295 10.07 -14.80 -15.42
CA ASN A 295 9.81 -13.40 -15.06
C ASN A 295 9.02 -12.67 -16.17
N ILE A 296 9.40 -12.83 -17.44
CA ILE A 296 8.66 -12.25 -18.58
C ILE A 296 7.21 -12.74 -18.56
N LEU A 297 7.00 -14.03 -18.31
CA LEU A 297 5.66 -14.60 -18.23
C LEU A 297 4.85 -14.00 -17.06
N ALA A 298 5.45 -13.92 -15.86
CA ALA A 298 4.80 -13.35 -14.67
C ALA A 298 4.43 -11.88 -14.90
N TRP A 299 5.34 -11.05 -15.39
CA TRP A 299 5.07 -9.66 -15.73
C TRP A 299 3.97 -9.54 -16.80
N SER A 300 4.01 -10.38 -17.84
CA SER A 300 3.02 -10.36 -18.91
C SER A 300 1.62 -10.71 -18.41
N ILE A 301 1.50 -11.70 -17.53
CA ILE A 301 0.22 -12.10 -16.92
C ILE A 301 -0.31 -10.95 -16.05
N THR A 302 0.53 -10.40 -15.19
CA THR A 302 0.13 -9.30 -14.29
C THR A 302 -0.35 -8.08 -15.09
N LEU A 303 0.43 -7.63 -16.07
CA LEU A 303 0.06 -6.49 -16.91
C LEU A 303 -1.19 -6.76 -17.75
N PHE A 304 -1.38 -8.00 -18.21
CA PHE A 304 -2.59 -8.39 -18.94
C PHE A 304 -3.83 -8.34 -18.05
N PHE A 305 -3.74 -8.83 -16.79
CA PHE A 305 -4.85 -8.73 -15.85
C PHE A 305 -5.19 -7.29 -15.51
N ILE A 306 -4.21 -6.42 -15.31
CA ILE A 306 -4.43 -4.97 -15.15
C ILE A 306 -5.14 -4.39 -16.38
N GLY A 307 -4.70 -4.76 -17.58
CA GLY A 307 -5.37 -4.36 -18.81
C GLY A 307 -6.83 -4.83 -18.88
N LEU A 308 -7.13 -6.04 -18.40
CA LEU A 308 -8.49 -6.55 -18.29
C LEU A 308 -9.32 -5.80 -17.24
N SER A 309 -8.73 -5.48 -16.09
CA SER A 309 -9.38 -4.70 -15.03
C SER A 309 -9.75 -3.30 -15.53
N VAL A 310 -8.84 -2.62 -16.22
CA VAL A 310 -9.09 -1.33 -16.85
C VAL A 310 -10.15 -1.44 -17.95
N TYR A 311 -10.13 -2.52 -18.75
CA TYR A 311 -11.15 -2.78 -19.77
C TYR A 311 -12.51 -2.98 -19.15
N TRP A 312 -12.62 -3.79 -18.09
CA TRP A 312 -13.85 -3.96 -17.34
C TRP A 312 -14.36 -2.63 -16.79
N LEU A 313 -13.48 -1.85 -16.16
CA LEU A 313 -13.81 -0.53 -15.61
C LEU A 313 -14.39 0.40 -16.70
N LYS A 314 -13.74 0.44 -17.87
CA LYS A 314 -14.21 1.21 -19.01
C LYS A 314 -15.60 0.77 -19.48
N CYS A 315 -15.89 -0.54 -19.49
CA CYS A 315 -17.21 -1.06 -19.84
C CYS A 315 -18.32 -0.62 -18.87
N GLN A 316 -17.98 -0.30 -17.61
CA GLN A 316 -18.97 0.19 -16.64
C GLN A 316 -19.47 1.61 -16.98
N PHE A 317 -18.60 2.47 -17.53
CA PHE A 317 -18.91 3.87 -17.85
C PHE A 317 -19.53 4.09 -19.24
N THR A 318 -20.02 3.05 -19.91
CA THR A 318 -20.69 3.18 -21.22
C THR A 318 -22.12 3.72 -21.13
N ALA A 319 -22.76 3.64 -19.96
CA ALA A 319 -24.05 4.26 -19.67
C ALA A 319 -23.87 5.70 -19.17
N SER A 320 -24.96 6.46 -19.04
CA SER A 320 -24.87 7.75 -18.36
C SER A 320 -24.35 7.54 -16.93
N VAL A 321 -23.50 8.44 -16.44
CA VAL A 321 -22.95 8.35 -15.08
C VAL A 321 -24.05 8.23 -14.03
N LYS A 322 -25.17 8.89 -14.25
CA LYS A 322 -26.36 8.85 -13.39
C LYS A 322 -26.96 7.44 -13.33
N ASP A 323 -27.23 6.83 -14.51
CA ASP A 323 -27.83 5.50 -14.60
C ASP A 323 -26.88 4.43 -14.05
N TRP A 324 -25.57 4.56 -14.33
CA TRP A 324 -24.56 3.70 -13.76
C TRP A 324 -24.55 3.78 -12.23
N PHE A 325 -24.50 4.99 -11.65
CA PHE A 325 -24.44 5.19 -10.21
C PHE A 325 -25.66 4.55 -9.52
N PHE A 326 -26.86 4.87 -9.97
CA PHE A 326 -28.08 4.42 -9.30
C PHE A 326 -28.39 2.93 -9.49
N HIS A 327 -27.99 2.33 -10.60
CA HIS A 327 -28.36 0.94 -10.92
C HIS A 327 -27.23 -0.07 -10.72
N LYS A 328 -25.97 0.36 -10.77
CA LYS A 328 -24.81 -0.51 -10.69
C LYS A 328 -24.07 -0.43 -9.36
N THR A 329 -24.18 0.66 -8.60
CA THR A 329 -23.51 0.77 -7.31
C THR A 329 -24.43 0.40 -6.15
N TRP A 330 -23.86 -0.14 -5.10
CA TRP A 330 -24.58 -0.46 -3.87
C TRP A 330 -25.12 0.81 -3.22
N ILE A 331 -24.28 1.84 -3.14
CA ILE A 331 -24.66 3.16 -2.60
C ILE A 331 -25.82 3.76 -3.41
N GLY A 332 -25.74 3.72 -4.73
CA GLY A 332 -26.79 4.25 -5.60
C GLY A 332 -28.13 3.50 -5.43
N LYS A 333 -28.09 2.17 -5.36
CA LYS A 333 -29.28 1.36 -5.08
C LYS A 333 -29.87 1.65 -3.70
N PHE A 334 -29.02 1.81 -2.71
CA PHE A 334 -29.44 2.19 -1.37
C PHE A 334 -30.14 3.57 -1.36
N ILE A 335 -29.55 4.56 -2.04
CA ILE A 335 -30.14 5.90 -2.17
C ILE A 335 -31.51 5.82 -2.91
N LEU A 336 -31.60 5.04 -4.00
CA LEU A 336 -32.88 4.85 -4.72
C LEU A 336 -33.93 4.17 -3.84
N TYR A 337 -33.57 3.09 -3.17
CA TYR A 337 -34.46 2.40 -2.25
C TYR A 337 -34.98 3.36 -1.17
N PHE A 338 -34.05 4.14 -0.60
CA PHE A 338 -34.40 5.12 0.42
C PHE A 338 -35.25 6.25 -0.11
N SER A 339 -34.94 6.79 -1.29
CA SER A 339 -35.74 7.82 -1.96
C SER A 339 -37.14 7.34 -2.24
N ASN A 340 -37.32 6.11 -2.76
CA ASN A 340 -38.63 5.52 -3.04
C ASN A 340 -39.43 5.28 -1.75
N LYS A 341 -38.75 4.87 -0.65
CA LYS A 341 -39.41 4.72 0.66
C LYS A 341 -39.84 6.07 1.23
N VAL A 342 -39.01 7.10 1.10
CA VAL A 342 -39.33 8.47 1.50
C VAL A 342 -40.53 8.99 0.67
N GLU A 343 -40.52 8.73 -0.65
CA GLU A 343 -41.64 9.13 -1.54
C GLU A 343 -42.95 8.43 -1.18
N GLN A 344 -42.90 7.13 -0.85
CA GLN A 344 -44.05 6.40 -0.31
C GLN A 344 -44.57 6.99 1.01
N ILE A 345 -43.70 7.43 1.90
CA ILE A 345 -44.07 8.06 3.17
C ILE A 345 -44.68 9.46 2.93
N ILE A 346 -44.16 10.18 1.94
CA ILE A 346 -44.64 11.53 1.58
C ILE A 346 -46.03 11.48 0.92
N SER A 347 -46.32 10.43 0.14
CA SER A 347 -47.59 10.26 -0.55
C SER A 347 -48.72 9.69 0.32
N THR A 348 -48.40 9.29 1.58
CA THR A 348 -49.40 8.76 2.53
C THR A 348 -50.02 9.92 3.32
N ASP A 349 -51.36 9.86 3.58
CA ASP A 349 -52.11 10.88 4.32
C ASP A 349 -51.59 11.12 5.75
N LEU A 350 -51.86 12.30 6.31
CA LEU A 350 -51.42 12.74 7.64
C LEU A 350 -52.18 12.00 8.76
N SER A 351 -52.12 10.67 8.77
CA SER A 351 -52.70 9.81 9.78
C SER A 351 -51.62 9.43 10.83
N ASP A 352 -52.05 8.94 12.02
CA ASP A 352 -51.19 8.50 13.12
C ASP A 352 -50.09 7.49 12.71
N GLU A 353 -50.26 6.78 11.59
CA GLU A 353 -49.28 5.87 11.04
C GLU A 353 -48.02 6.58 10.47
N ILE A 354 -48.14 7.82 10.01
CA ILE A 354 -47.01 8.57 9.46
C ILE A 354 -46.04 8.94 10.57
N LEU A 355 -46.54 9.33 11.73
CA LEU A 355 -45.71 9.68 12.88
C LEU A 355 -44.84 8.48 13.31
N LYS A 356 -45.42 7.26 13.36
CA LYS A 356 -44.71 6.02 13.66
C LYS A 356 -43.64 5.71 12.60
N LYS A 357 -43.97 5.83 11.31
CA LYS A 357 -43.01 5.60 10.21
C LYS A 357 -41.88 6.61 10.22
N TYR A 358 -42.14 7.87 10.54
CA TYR A 358 -41.12 8.92 10.63
C TYR A 358 -40.20 8.69 11.82
N ILE A 359 -40.67 8.24 12.97
CA ILE A 359 -39.89 7.90 14.15
C ILE A 359 -38.97 6.72 13.82
N ILE A 360 -39.49 5.64 13.22
CA ILE A 360 -38.69 4.47 12.83
C ILE A 360 -37.57 4.87 11.83
N PHE A 361 -37.92 5.71 10.85
CA PHE A 361 -36.95 6.22 9.89
C PHE A 361 -35.82 7.04 10.55
N SER A 362 -36.17 7.95 11.46
CA SER A 362 -35.21 8.78 12.19
C SER A 362 -34.28 7.93 13.05
N ILE A 363 -34.81 6.89 13.71
CA ILE A 363 -34.01 5.94 14.50
C ILE A 363 -33.04 5.16 13.59
N CYS A 364 -33.51 4.64 12.45
CA CYS A 364 -32.63 3.96 11.50
C CYS A 364 -31.53 4.86 10.96
N LEU A 365 -31.82 6.12 10.67
CA LEU A 365 -30.83 7.10 10.24
C LEU A 365 -29.76 7.36 11.31
N ILE A 366 -30.19 7.54 12.56
CA ILE A 366 -29.29 7.73 13.71
C ILE A 366 -28.39 6.50 13.92
N LEU A 367 -28.95 5.29 13.81
CA LEU A 367 -28.18 4.04 13.93
C LEU A 367 -27.15 3.88 12.81
N ILE A 368 -27.50 4.25 11.57
CA ILE A 368 -26.56 4.24 10.44
C ILE A 368 -25.41 5.24 10.67
N LEU A 369 -25.70 6.46 11.10
CA LEU A 369 -24.70 7.48 11.41
C LEU A 369 -23.81 7.06 12.58
N ALA A 370 -24.38 6.45 13.62
CA ALA A 370 -23.64 5.90 14.75
C ALA A 370 -22.71 4.76 14.33
N PHE A 371 -23.17 3.85 13.45
CA PHE A 371 -22.35 2.76 12.92
C PHE A 371 -21.18 3.27 12.07
N ILE A 372 -21.42 4.30 11.25
CA ILE A 372 -20.38 4.95 10.43
C ILE A 372 -19.34 5.62 11.33
N SER A 373 -19.77 6.24 12.42
CA SER A 373 -18.88 6.87 13.41
C SER A 373 -18.00 5.86 14.14
N LEU A 374 -18.50 4.64 14.37
CA LEU A 374 -17.76 3.54 15.00
C LEU A 374 -16.64 2.97 14.14
N LEU A 375 -16.70 3.10 12.80
CA LEU A 375 -15.68 2.60 11.89
C LEU A 375 -14.34 3.36 11.95
N ASN A 376 -14.26 4.44 12.70
CA ASN A 376 -13.06 5.21 13.06
C ASN A 376 -12.06 5.48 11.93
N ILE A 377 -12.54 5.57 10.69
CA ILE A 377 -11.74 5.93 9.52
C ILE A 377 -12.04 7.42 9.23
N PRO A 378 -11.22 8.38 9.72
CA PRO A 378 -11.57 9.80 9.76
C PRO A 378 -11.83 10.40 8.38
N PHE A 379 -11.15 9.92 7.35
CA PHE A 379 -11.29 10.43 6.00
C PHE A 379 -12.56 9.90 5.30
N PHE A 380 -12.91 8.65 5.53
CA PHE A 380 -14.07 8.00 4.89
C PHE A 380 -15.38 8.44 5.54
N SER A 381 -15.40 8.61 6.86
CA SER A 381 -16.57 9.07 7.61
C SER A 381 -16.99 10.49 7.22
N PHE A 382 -16.02 11.40 6.98
CA PHE A 382 -16.29 12.76 6.53
C PHE A 382 -17.03 12.79 5.19
N PHE A 383 -16.56 12.03 4.19
CA PHE A 383 -17.22 11.97 2.87
C PHE A 383 -18.65 11.38 2.96
N ILE A 384 -18.85 10.33 3.76
CA ILE A 384 -20.17 9.72 3.93
C ILE A 384 -21.15 10.68 4.61
N VAL A 385 -20.70 11.41 5.64
CA VAL A 385 -21.51 12.43 6.31
C VAL A 385 -21.88 13.55 5.35
N VAL A 386 -20.93 14.06 4.56
CA VAL A 386 -21.20 15.12 3.57
C VAL A 386 -22.17 14.65 2.49
N ILE A 387 -21.99 13.45 1.94
CA ILE A 387 -22.93 12.87 0.94
C ILE A 387 -24.30 12.66 1.54
N SER A 388 -24.39 12.20 2.79
CA SER A 388 -25.67 12.00 3.49
C SER A 388 -26.38 13.33 3.73
N LEU A 389 -25.67 14.38 4.13
CA LEU A 389 -26.23 15.73 4.33
C LEU A 389 -26.74 16.32 3.02
N ILE A 390 -26.00 16.17 1.92
CA ILE A 390 -26.44 16.59 0.58
C ILE A 390 -27.71 15.82 0.18
N GLY A 391 -27.74 14.51 0.37
CA GLY A 391 -28.90 13.68 0.07
C GLY A 391 -30.16 14.10 0.85
N ILE A 392 -30.02 14.30 2.16
CA ILE A 392 -31.10 14.77 3.04
C ILE A 392 -31.58 16.17 2.61
N SER A 393 -30.68 17.07 2.27
CA SER A 393 -31.02 18.42 1.82
C SER A 393 -31.81 18.42 0.51
N VAL A 394 -31.40 17.60 -0.46
CA VAL A 394 -32.14 17.47 -1.75
C VAL A 394 -33.51 16.87 -1.57
N VAL A 395 -33.64 15.83 -0.74
CA VAL A 395 -34.92 15.20 -0.42
C VAL A 395 -35.82 16.18 0.36
N GLY A 396 -35.24 16.87 1.36
CA GLY A 396 -35.94 17.88 2.14
C GLY A 396 -36.50 19.03 1.26
N TYR A 397 -35.65 19.54 0.35
CA TYR A 397 -36.08 20.60 -0.58
C TYR A 397 -37.25 20.16 -1.47
N LYS A 398 -37.20 18.96 -2.08
CA LYS A 398 -38.31 18.42 -2.89
C LYS A 398 -39.58 18.26 -2.06
N LYS A 399 -39.47 17.82 -0.80
CA LYS A 399 -40.61 17.66 0.10
C LYS A 399 -41.28 19.00 0.40
N ILE A 400 -40.47 20.00 0.81
CA ILE A 400 -40.98 21.35 1.12
C ILE A 400 -41.74 21.92 -0.11
N LYS A 401 -41.17 21.79 -1.31
CA LYS A 401 -41.80 22.28 -2.54
C LYS A 401 -43.12 21.58 -2.83
N ASN A 402 -43.21 20.26 -2.60
CA ASN A 402 -44.44 19.50 -2.78
C ASN A 402 -45.52 19.89 -1.75
N VAL A 403 -45.14 20.03 -0.47
CA VAL A 403 -46.02 20.50 0.59
C VAL A 403 -46.56 21.92 0.29
N GLN A 404 -45.66 22.80 -0.19
CA GLN A 404 -46.01 24.16 -0.58
C GLN A 404 -47.03 24.20 -1.74
N SER A 405 -46.81 23.34 -2.76
CA SER A 405 -47.75 23.21 -3.86
C SER A 405 -49.13 22.75 -3.39
N GLN A 406 -49.22 21.67 -2.59
CA GLN A 406 -50.45 21.15 -2.06
C GLN A 406 -51.18 22.16 -1.14
N TYR A 407 -50.44 22.92 -0.37
CA TYR A 407 -51.02 24.00 0.46
C TYR A 407 -51.62 25.11 -0.40
N GLN A 408 -50.96 25.51 -1.50
CA GLN A 408 -51.49 26.48 -2.44
C GLN A 408 -52.76 25.96 -3.13
N ASP A 409 -52.78 24.69 -3.51
CA ASP A 409 -53.98 24.07 -4.10
C ASP A 409 -55.17 24.12 -3.14
N ILE A 410 -54.96 23.87 -1.83
CA ILE A 410 -56.00 23.97 -0.81
C ILE A 410 -56.47 25.42 -0.60
N LEU A 411 -55.57 26.38 -0.60
CA LEU A 411 -55.91 27.80 -0.53
C LEU A 411 -56.79 28.21 -1.71
N HIS A 412 -56.42 27.85 -2.93
CA HIS A 412 -57.26 28.11 -4.12
C HIS A 412 -58.61 27.45 -4.05
N MET A 413 -58.69 26.18 -3.58
CA MET A 413 -59.95 25.48 -3.40
C MET A 413 -60.84 26.14 -2.35
N THR A 414 -60.28 26.66 -1.25
CA THR A 414 -61.03 27.40 -0.23
C THR A 414 -61.48 28.76 -0.74
N GLU A 415 -60.68 29.47 -1.54
CA GLU A 415 -61.06 30.69 -2.22
C GLU A 415 -62.21 30.47 -3.23
N ASP A 416 -62.08 29.42 -4.07
CA ASP A 416 -63.16 29.03 -5.03
C ASP A 416 -64.43 28.66 -4.31
N LEU A 417 -64.34 27.92 -3.19
CA LEU A 417 -65.52 27.57 -2.36
C LEU A 417 -66.19 28.83 -1.79
N SER A 418 -65.39 29.78 -1.28
CA SER A 418 -65.90 31.03 -0.67
C SER A 418 -66.51 31.97 -1.70
N SER A 419 -66.04 31.94 -2.94
CA SER A 419 -66.51 32.73 -4.06
C SER A 419 -67.75 32.08 -4.80
N GLY A 420 -68.10 30.86 -4.38
CA GLY A 420 -69.16 30.10 -5.03
C GLY A 420 -68.80 29.48 -6.37
N ASN A 421 -67.55 29.42 -6.73
CA ASN A 421 -67.02 28.81 -7.94
C ASN A 421 -66.71 27.33 -7.71
N PHE A 422 -67.71 26.46 -7.89
CA PHE A 422 -67.61 25.02 -7.58
C PHE A 422 -67.00 24.17 -8.71
N GLU A 423 -66.75 24.71 -9.91
CA GLU A 423 -66.33 23.91 -11.06
C GLU A 423 -64.90 23.41 -10.98
N ASN A 424 -64.01 24.19 -10.38
CA ASN A 424 -62.56 23.89 -10.31
C ASN A 424 -62.18 22.99 -9.15
N ILE A 425 -63.05 22.73 -8.19
CA ILE A 425 -62.73 21.90 -7.01
C ILE A 425 -62.77 20.41 -7.41
N LYS A 426 -61.61 19.75 -7.35
CA LYS A 426 -61.44 18.31 -7.66
C LYS A 426 -60.94 17.55 -6.43
N PRO A 427 -61.32 16.28 -6.26
CA PRO A 427 -60.76 15.46 -5.18
C PRO A 427 -59.25 15.22 -5.42
N ALA A 428 -58.47 15.13 -4.35
CA ALA A 428 -57.09 14.74 -4.46
C ALA A 428 -56.93 13.23 -4.36
N ASP A 429 -56.20 12.65 -5.32
CA ASP A 429 -55.95 11.21 -5.35
C ASP A 429 -54.87 10.78 -4.34
N SER A 430 -53.97 11.69 -3.95
CA SER A 430 -52.90 11.42 -2.97
C SER A 430 -52.30 12.72 -2.42
N GLY A 431 -51.64 12.64 -1.29
CA GLY A 431 -50.85 13.74 -0.72
C GLY A 431 -51.06 13.96 0.78
N LEU A 432 -50.25 14.84 1.34
CA LEU A 432 -50.18 15.14 2.78
C LEU A 432 -51.50 15.72 3.30
N PHE A 433 -52.25 16.40 2.45
CA PHE A 433 -53.50 17.05 2.78
C PHE A 433 -54.71 16.41 2.08
N GLN A 434 -54.60 15.14 1.68
CA GLN A 434 -55.64 14.42 0.96
C GLN A 434 -56.98 14.43 1.70
N SER A 435 -57.00 14.14 3.00
CA SER A 435 -58.19 14.14 3.82
C SER A 435 -58.88 15.51 3.86
N LEU A 436 -58.08 16.59 4.01
CA LEU A 436 -58.56 17.94 4.00
C LEU A 436 -59.16 18.35 2.64
N ASN A 437 -58.45 18.01 1.57
CA ASN A 437 -58.90 18.24 0.20
C ASN A 437 -60.23 17.50 -0.09
N ASN A 438 -60.33 16.24 0.30
CA ASN A 438 -61.53 15.44 0.14
C ASN A 438 -62.68 15.96 1.00
N ASN A 439 -62.44 16.47 2.20
CA ASN A 439 -63.48 17.11 3.03
C ASN A 439 -63.99 18.40 2.35
N ILE A 440 -63.11 19.24 1.80
CA ILE A 440 -63.50 20.42 1.02
C ILE A 440 -64.34 20.02 -0.20
N TYR A 441 -63.95 18.94 -0.87
CA TYR A 441 -64.74 18.41 -1.99
C TYR A 441 -66.13 17.92 -1.57
N GLN A 442 -66.25 17.23 -0.41
CA GLN A 442 -67.54 16.80 0.14
C GLN A 442 -68.44 17.99 0.52
N ILE A 443 -67.89 19.08 1.04
CA ILE A 443 -68.62 20.32 1.32
C ILE A 443 -69.20 20.89 0.03
N LYS A 444 -68.45 20.89 -1.07
CA LYS A 444 -68.91 21.27 -2.40
C LYS A 444 -70.10 20.45 -2.82
N ASP A 445 -70.01 19.09 -2.68
CA ASP A 445 -71.15 18.20 -3.10
C ASP A 445 -72.41 18.37 -2.24
N GLY A 446 -72.22 18.63 -0.92
CA GLY A 446 -73.34 18.92 0.00
C GLY A 446 -73.89 20.32 -0.13
N SER A 447 -73.17 21.25 -0.76
CA SER A 447 -73.57 22.64 -0.94
C SER A 447 -74.30 22.91 -2.27
N LYS A 448 -74.35 21.92 -3.19
CA LYS A 448 -75.12 22.01 -4.40
C LYS A 448 -76.58 22.12 -3.99
N PRO A 449 -77.30 23.24 -4.29
CA PRO A 449 -78.73 23.31 -4.02
C PRO A 449 -79.41 22.20 -4.81
N SER A 450 -80.25 21.41 -4.12
CA SER A 450 -81.15 20.49 -4.75
C SER A 450 -82.06 21.32 -5.66
N LEU A 451 -81.71 21.45 -6.93
CA LEU A 451 -82.62 21.95 -7.95
C LEU A 451 -83.70 20.86 -8.17
N ILE A 452 -84.79 21.03 -7.47
CA ILE A 452 -86.12 20.44 -7.81
C ILE A 452 -86.82 21.37 -8.73
#